data_33f3f594331d6fd8a7d91cdd953e446e
#
_entry.id   33f3f594331d6fd8a7d91cdd953e446e
#
_cell.length_a   1.000
_cell.length_b   1.000
_cell.length_c   1.000
_cell.angle_alpha   90.00
_cell.angle_beta   90.00
_cell.angle_gamma   90.00
#
_symmetry.space_group_name_H-M   'P 1'
#
loop_
_entity.id
_entity.type
_entity.pdbx_description
1 polymer ?
#
loop_
_entity_poly.entity_id
_entity_poly.type
_entity_poly.pdbx_seq_one_letter_code
_entity_poly.pdbx_strand_id
1 'polypeptide(L)'
;RSGLADGSRPVASMIFAGPTGVGKTELAKAVAQSYYGAEKSMVRIDMSEYMESFAVSRLVGPPPGYVGFAEGGQLTEAVRRNPHTLVLLDEIEKAHPDVFNILLQVLEDGRLTDSKGRTVDFTNAMLIMTSNVGSQAILRSMDQGDNGAGSTYQKVQADVRRELGAKYRPEFLNRLDEIIVFQPLSRPEVGRIADIMLTSVTARAKGRGVGVAVDQGFKDMLLAEGFSPKFGARPMRRAVQRLLENPLSECLLDGFARDGDTVTFGADGSDGVELANSRGEKRVFSLDELGGGGGGGIEEGEVSAVKNGSSASEFEGLPLPGFDGASSPAR
;
A
#
# COMPACT_ATOMS: atom_id res chain seq x y z
N ARG A 1 -14.23 7.56 24.41
CA ARG A 1 -15.63 7.07 24.44
C ARG A 1 -16.42 7.93 25.44
N SER A 2 -17.44 8.60 24.95
CA SER A 2 -18.36 9.39 25.81
C SER A 2 -19.31 8.52 26.65
N GLY A 3 -19.19 7.18 26.59
CA GLY A 3 -20.10 6.22 27.23
C GLY A 3 -21.49 6.09 26.58
N LEU A 4 -21.74 6.82 25.49
CA LEU A 4 -23.03 6.83 24.76
C LEU A 4 -23.02 5.92 23.52
N ALA A 5 -21.86 5.37 23.13
CA ALA A 5 -21.77 4.46 22.01
C ALA A 5 -22.28 3.05 22.39
N ASP A 6 -22.98 2.40 21.47
CA ASP A 6 -23.38 0.99 21.58
C ASP A 6 -22.13 0.14 21.85
N GLY A 7 -22.06 -0.47 23.03
CA GLY A 7 -20.90 -1.28 23.46
C GLY A 7 -20.78 -2.61 22.71
N SER A 8 -21.71 -2.94 21.81
CA SER A 8 -21.75 -4.18 21.07
C SER A 8 -21.00 -4.13 19.73
N ARG A 9 -20.50 -2.97 19.29
CA ARG A 9 -19.82 -2.76 18.00
C ARG A 9 -18.37 -2.36 18.18
N PRO A 10 -17.53 -2.48 17.14
CA PRO A 10 -16.18 -1.92 17.13
C PRO A 10 -16.14 -0.44 17.49
N VAL A 11 -14.98 0.05 17.94
CA VAL A 11 -14.78 1.48 18.28
C VAL A 11 -15.21 2.41 17.16
N ALA A 12 -14.80 2.05 15.94
CA ALA A 12 -15.17 2.70 14.69
C ALA A 12 -14.92 1.77 13.52
N SER A 13 -15.70 1.95 12.45
CA SER A 13 -15.60 1.22 11.20
C SER A 13 -15.64 2.19 10.03
N MET A 14 -14.55 2.29 9.25
CA MET A 14 -14.39 3.29 8.21
C MET A 14 -13.89 2.68 6.91
N ILE A 15 -14.34 3.24 5.78
CA ILE A 15 -13.76 2.97 4.49
C ILE A 15 -13.04 4.22 3.95
N PHE A 16 -11.77 4.07 3.57
CA PHE A 16 -10.94 5.11 2.97
C PHE A 16 -10.91 4.87 1.45
N ALA A 17 -11.70 5.63 0.70
CA ALA A 17 -11.82 5.52 -0.74
C ALA A 17 -11.03 6.61 -1.46
N GLY A 18 -10.37 6.28 -2.58
CA GLY A 18 -9.65 7.26 -3.39
C GLY A 18 -8.44 6.70 -4.13
N PRO A 19 -7.74 7.54 -4.91
CA PRO A 19 -6.61 7.13 -5.74
C PRO A 19 -5.47 6.49 -4.95
N THR A 20 -4.59 5.80 -5.66
CA THR A 20 -3.38 5.23 -5.05
C THR A 20 -2.40 6.33 -4.64
N GLY A 21 -1.64 6.11 -3.56
CA GLY A 21 -0.58 7.04 -3.16
C GLY A 21 -1.02 8.35 -2.50
N VAL A 22 -2.31 8.51 -2.15
CA VAL A 22 -2.84 9.71 -1.48
C VAL A 22 -2.71 9.67 0.05
N GLY A 23 -2.15 8.59 0.63
CA GLY A 23 -1.89 8.50 2.06
C GLY A 23 -2.93 7.73 2.87
N LYS A 24 -3.83 6.95 2.27
CA LYS A 24 -4.85 6.14 2.99
C LYS A 24 -4.23 5.27 4.10
N THR A 25 -3.22 4.48 3.77
CA THR A 25 -2.51 3.60 4.71
C THR A 25 -1.72 4.40 5.75
N GLU A 26 -1.10 5.52 5.36
CA GLU A 26 -0.36 6.37 6.29
C GLU A 26 -1.28 7.06 7.31
N LEU A 27 -2.50 7.48 6.88
CA LEU A 27 -3.50 7.99 7.82
C LEU A 27 -3.92 6.91 8.83
N ALA A 28 -4.11 5.66 8.38
CA ALA A 28 -4.43 4.56 9.29
C ALA A 28 -3.33 4.32 10.34
N LYS A 29 -2.04 4.42 9.97
CA LYS A 29 -0.92 4.37 10.91
C LYS A 29 -0.95 5.53 11.91
N ALA A 30 -1.18 6.74 11.42
CA ALA A 30 -1.29 7.92 12.27
C ALA A 30 -2.45 7.81 13.27
N VAL A 31 -3.59 7.25 12.85
CA VAL A 31 -4.73 6.95 13.74
C VAL A 31 -4.34 5.91 14.79
N ALA A 32 -3.65 4.83 14.41
CA ALA A 32 -3.18 3.82 15.37
C ALA A 32 -2.23 4.42 16.41
N GLN A 33 -1.28 5.24 15.97
CA GLN A 33 -0.36 5.96 16.84
C GLN A 33 -1.10 6.92 17.79
N SER A 34 -2.07 7.68 17.28
CA SER A 34 -2.79 8.69 18.06
C SER A 34 -3.78 8.07 19.04
N TYR A 35 -4.48 7.00 18.65
CA TYR A 35 -5.55 6.42 19.45
C TYR A 35 -5.07 5.31 20.38
N TYR A 36 -4.18 4.44 19.90
CA TYR A 36 -3.65 3.31 20.66
C TYR A 36 -2.23 3.52 21.18
N GLY A 37 -1.62 4.69 20.92
CA GLY A 37 -0.31 5.09 21.44
C GLY A 37 0.90 4.51 20.69
N ALA A 38 0.70 3.60 19.73
CA ALA A 38 1.79 3.03 18.96
C ALA A 38 1.35 2.60 17.55
N GLU A 39 2.18 2.85 16.54
CA GLU A 39 1.95 2.33 15.18
C GLU A 39 1.90 0.79 15.15
N LYS A 40 2.62 0.13 16.05
CA LYS A 40 2.62 -1.34 16.22
C LYS A 40 1.27 -1.91 16.67
N SER A 41 0.38 -1.06 17.21
CA SER A 41 -0.99 -1.44 17.56
C SER A 41 -1.90 -1.52 16.32
N MET A 42 -1.32 -1.69 15.14
CA MET A 42 -2.04 -1.89 13.88
C MET A 42 -1.75 -3.27 13.31
N VAL A 43 -2.81 -4.01 12.99
CA VAL A 43 -2.76 -5.26 12.23
C VAL A 43 -3.16 -4.94 10.80
N ARG A 44 -2.24 -5.11 9.86
CA ARG A 44 -2.48 -4.91 8.44
C ARG A 44 -2.68 -6.24 7.74
N ILE A 45 -3.76 -6.36 6.99
CA ILE A 45 -4.12 -7.53 6.17
C ILE A 45 -4.37 -7.04 4.76
N ASP A 46 -3.60 -7.53 3.79
CA ASP A 46 -3.75 -7.21 2.37
C ASP A 46 -4.80 -8.14 1.76
N MET A 47 -5.88 -7.56 1.27
CA MET A 47 -7.00 -8.34 0.71
C MET A 47 -6.68 -8.96 -0.66
N SER A 48 -5.58 -8.57 -1.29
CA SER A 48 -5.09 -9.26 -2.50
C SER A 48 -4.68 -10.72 -2.23
N GLU A 49 -4.35 -11.06 -0.98
CA GLU A 49 -4.07 -12.44 -0.55
C GLU A 49 -5.35 -13.27 -0.29
N TYR A 50 -6.53 -12.64 -0.34
CA TYR A 50 -7.83 -13.23 0.00
C TYR A 50 -8.84 -13.17 -1.16
N MET A 51 -8.34 -13.28 -2.37
CA MET A 51 -9.16 -13.27 -3.60
C MET A 51 -9.91 -14.59 -3.81
N GLU A 52 -9.38 -15.69 -3.29
CA GLU A 52 -9.94 -17.03 -3.44
C GLU A 52 -10.70 -17.47 -2.18
N SER A 53 -11.78 -18.24 -2.37
CA SER A 53 -12.63 -18.71 -1.28
C SER A 53 -11.85 -19.49 -0.20
N PHE A 54 -10.91 -20.34 -0.60
CA PHE A 54 -10.11 -21.10 0.37
C PHE A 54 -9.22 -20.21 1.24
N ALA A 55 -8.78 -19.05 0.73
CA ALA A 55 -7.95 -18.12 1.48
C ALA A 55 -8.73 -17.45 2.61
N VAL A 56 -10.04 -17.32 2.50
CA VAL A 56 -10.90 -16.69 3.51
C VAL A 56 -10.83 -17.42 4.85
N SER A 57 -10.68 -18.75 4.82
CA SER A 57 -10.48 -19.55 6.04
C SER A 57 -9.23 -19.13 6.84
N ARG A 58 -8.21 -18.55 6.20
CA ARG A 58 -7.01 -18.03 6.89
C ARG A 58 -7.34 -16.87 7.85
N LEU A 59 -8.44 -16.13 7.63
CA LEU A 59 -8.84 -15.03 8.52
C LEU A 59 -9.34 -15.53 9.88
N VAL A 60 -10.17 -16.59 9.86
CA VAL A 60 -10.81 -17.17 11.05
C VAL A 60 -10.13 -18.45 11.54
N GLY A 61 -9.25 -19.02 10.74
CA GLY A 61 -8.56 -20.28 10.94
C GLY A 61 -9.12 -21.42 10.08
N PRO A 62 -8.28 -22.35 9.62
CA PRO A 62 -8.72 -23.51 8.87
C PRO A 62 -9.52 -24.47 9.75
N PRO A 63 -10.37 -25.33 9.16
CA PRO A 63 -11.12 -26.36 9.90
C PRO A 63 -10.19 -27.39 10.59
N PRO A 64 -10.70 -28.12 11.60
CA PRO A 64 -9.95 -29.20 12.24
C PRO A 64 -9.41 -30.21 11.22
N GLY A 65 -8.16 -30.62 11.38
CA GLY A 65 -7.49 -31.57 10.50
C GLY A 65 -6.74 -30.96 9.31
N TYR A 66 -6.86 -29.66 9.06
CA TYR A 66 -6.09 -28.96 8.02
C TYR A 66 -4.80 -28.34 8.58
N VAL A 67 -3.81 -28.17 7.70
CA VAL A 67 -2.55 -27.49 8.02
C VAL A 67 -2.82 -26.06 8.50
N GLY A 68 -2.17 -25.63 9.59
CA GLY A 68 -2.37 -24.31 10.19
C GLY A 68 -3.52 -24.23 11.23
N PHE A 69 -4.27 -25.31 11.49
CA PHE A 69 -5.32 -25.30 12.53
C PHE A 69 -4.79 -24.92 13.92
N ALA A 70 -3.59 -25.40 14.29
CA ALA A 70 -2.98 -25.07 15.57
C ALA A 70 -2.67 -23.56 15.70
N GLU A 71 -2.30 -22.91 14.62
CA GLU A 71 -1.93 -21.49 14.56
C GLU A 71 -3.15 -20.56 14.68
N GLY A 72 -4.33 -21.02 14.20
CA GLY A 72 -5.56 -20.24 14.22
C GLY A 72 -5.67 -19.24 13.06
N GLY A 73 -6.68 -18.36 13.11
CA GLY A 73 -6.93 -17.37 12.07
C GLY A 73 -6.08 -16.12 12.22
N GLN A 74 -5.59 -15.59 11.12
CA GLN A 74 -4.73 -14.40 11.11
C GLN A 74 -5.41 -13.18 11.74
N LEU A 75 -6.68 -12.94 11.41
CA LEU A 75 -7.47 -11.84 11.97
C LEU A 75 -7.86 -12.14 13.42
N THR A 76 -8.41 -13.31 13.68
CA THR A 76 -8.94 -13.67 14.99
C THR A 76 -7.84 -13.78 16.05
N GLU A 77 -6.68 -14.39 15.75
CA GLU A 77 -5.57 -14.50 16.69
C GLU A 77 -4.90 -13.14 16.95
N ALA A 78 -4.79 -12.27 15.92
CA ALA A 78 -4.22 -10.94 16.10
C ALA A 78 -5.06 -10.10 17.07
N VAL A 79 -6.38 -10.05 16.88
CA VAL A 79 -7.29 -9.28 17.76
C VAL A 79 -7.41 -9.95 19.13
N ARG A 80 -7.44 -11.27 19.21
CA ARG A 80 -7.47 -12.00 20.48
C ARG A 80 -6.25 -11.68 21.36
N ARG A 81 -5.04 -11.57 20.75
CA ARG A 81 -3.80 -11.21 21.46
C ARG A 81 -3.77 -9.74 21.87
N ASN A 82 -4.25 -8.86 21.00
CA ASN A 82 -4.30 -7.43 21.21
C ASN A 82 -5.69 -6.88 20.90
N PRO A 83 -6.64 -6.89 21.86
CA PRO A 83 -7.99 -6.39 21.63
C PRO A 83 -8.04 -4.88 21.31
N HIS A 84 -7.11 -4.10 21.85
CA HIS A 84 -6.96 -2.68 21.57
C HIS A 84 -6.05 -2.47 20.37
N THR A 85 -6.59 -2.67 19.18
CA THR A 85 -5.83 -2.61 17.93
C THR A 85 -6.64 -1.96 16.81
N LEU A 86 -5.92 -1.38 15.84
CA LEU A 86 -6.49 -0.98 14.57
C LEU A 86 -6.29 -2.12 13.57
N VAL A 87 -7.38 -2.64 13.03
CA VAL A 87 -7.36 -3.61 11.92
C VAL A 87 -7.47 -2.83 10.61
N LEU A 88 -6.43 -2.88 9.80
CA LEU A 88 -6.39 -2.30 8.46
C LEU A 88 -6.56 -3.40 7.41
N LEU A 89 -7.66 -3.38 6.68
CA LEU A 89 -7.91 -4.25 5.53
C LEU A 89 -7.58 -3.45 4.26
N ASP A 90 -6.43 -3.73 3.69
CA ASP A 90 -5.92 -2.97 2.54
C ASP A 90 -6.46 -3.56 1.22
N GLU A 91 -6.88 -2.71 0.28
CA GLU A 91 -7.44 -3.07 -1.02
C GLU A 91 -8.68 -3.99 -0.94
N ILE A 92 -9.66 -3.60 -0.11
CA ILE A 92 -10.87 -4.40 0.18
C ILE A 92 -11.65 -4.80 -1.09
N GLU A 93 -11.51 -4.04 -2.19
CA GLU A 93 -12.12 -4.35 -3.48
C GLU A 93 -11.63 -5.63 -4.14
N LYS A 94 -10.50 -6.17 -3.68
CA LYS A 94 -9.92 -7.44 -4.17
C LYS A 94 -10.38 -8.66 -3.37
N ALA A 95 -10.98 -8.44 -2.21
CA ALA A 95 -11.42 -9.52 -1.33
C ALA A 95 -12.50 -10.41 -1.97
N HIS A 96 -12.43 -11.71 -1.69
CA HIS A 96 -13.50 -12.62 -2.04
C HIS A 96 -14.81 -12.23 -1.34
N PRO A 97 -16.00 -12.46 -1.95
CA PRO A 97 -17.30 -12.11 -1.35
C PRO A 97 -17.52 -12.66 0.07
N ASP A 98 -16.96 -13.81 0.40
CA ASP A 98 -17.10 -14.42 1.74
C ASP A 98 -16.39 -13.62 2.84
N VAL A 99 -15.38 -12.83 2.51
CA VAL A 99 -14.75 -11.90 3.46
C VAL A 99 -15.78 -10.91 4.01
N PHE A 100 -16.67 -10.40 3.16
CA PHE A 100 -17.70 -9.46 3.58
C PHE A 100 -18.71 -10.08 4.54
N ASN A 101 -18.99 -11.39 4.43
CA ASN A 101 -19.85 -12.09 5.37
C ASN A 101 -19.21 -12.14 6.78
N ILE A 102 -17.89 -12.37 6.85
CA ILE A 102 -17.13 -12.30 8.11
C ILE A 102 -17.15 -10.87 8.68
N LEU A 103 -16.90 -9.87 7.83
CA LEU A 103 -16.89 -8.47 8.26
C LEU A 103 -18.26 -7.99 8.73
N LEU A 104 -19.36 -8.43 8.11
CA LEU A 104 -20.71 -8.11 8.57
C LEU A 104 -20.92 -8.58 10.00
N GLN A 105 -20.53 -9.81 10.35
CA GLN A 105 -20.63 -10.32 11.72
C GLN A 105 -19.82 -9.44 12.70
N VAL A 106 -18.61 -9.03 12.34
CA VAL A 106 -17.79 -8.14 13.18
C VAL A 106 -18.45 -6.77 13.36
N LEU A 107 -18.98 -6.18 12.26
CA LEU A 107 -19.60 -4.86 12.26
C LEU A 107 -20.94 -4.82 13.02
N GLU A 108 -21.69 -5.93 13.05
CA GLU A 108 -22.98 -6.03 13.71
C GLU A 108 -22.85 -6.41 15.19
N ASP A 109 -22.16 -7.53 15.44
CA ASP A 109 -22.08 -8.16 16.76
C ASP A 109 -20.82 -7.78 17.54
N GLY A 110 -19.87 -7.08 16.93
CA GLY A 110 -18.57 -6.75 17.54
C GLY A 110 -17.75 -7.97 17.95
N ARG A 111 -18.05 -9.15 17.39
CA ARG A 111 -17.39 -10.41 17.73
C ARG A 111 -17.31 -11.33 16.52
N LEU A 112 -16.36 -12.25 16.57
CA LEU A 112 -16.15 -13.24 15.52
C LEU A 112 -15.76 -14.58 16.15
N THR A 113 -16.40 -15.67 15.73
CA THR A 113 -16.06 -17.01 16.19
C THR A 113 -14.97 -17.59 15.29
N ASP A 114 -13.89 -18.05 15.88
CA ASP A 114 -12.79 -18.70 15.17
C ASP A 114 -13.11 -20.19 14.86
N SER A 115 -12.24 -20.82 14.06
CA SER A 115 -12.37 -22.24 13.70
C SER A 115 -12.26 -23.22 14.87
N LYS A 116 -11.79 -22.77 16.05
CA LYS A 116 -11.71 -23.53 17.28
C LYS A 116 -12.94 -23.35 18.17
N GLY A 117 -13.97 -22.61 17.69
CA GLY A 117 -15.18 -22.30 18.43
C GLY A 117 -15.01 -21.22 19.51
N ARG A 118 -13.90 -20.47 19.52
CA ARG A 118 -13.67 -19.40 20.47
C ARG A 118 -14.24 -18.10 19.90
N THR A 119 -14.99 -17.36 20.71
CA THR A 119 -15.49 -16.04 20.35
C THR A 119 -14.42 -14.98 20.64
N VAL A 120 -14.04 -14.22 19.63
CA VAL A 120 -13.07 -13.11 19.71
C VAL A 120 -13.83 -11.78 19.73
N ASP A 121 -13.53 -10.94 20.70
CA ASP A 121 -14.15 -9.63 20.92
C ASP A 121 -13.43 -8.54 20.12
N PHE A 122 -14.20 -7.82 19.27
CA PHE A 122 -13.74 -6.70 18.44
C PHE A 122 -14.25 -5.34 18.94
N THR A 123 -14.95 -5.28 20.07
CA THR A 123 -15.58 -4.04 20.58
C THR A 123 -14.56 -2.97 20.94
N ASN A 124 -13.29 -3.33 21.19
CA ASN A 124 -12.18 -2.41 21.44
C ASN A 124 -11.29 -2.20 20.21
N ALA A 125 -11.56 -2.88 19.11
CA ALA A 125 -10.84 -2.71 17.85
C ALA A 125 -11.45 -1.59 17.00
N MET A 126 -10.63 -0.97 16.16
CA MET A 126 -11.05 -0.06 15.10
C MET A 126 -10.82 -0.75 13.74
N LEU A 127 -11.81 -0.73 12.87
CA LEU A 127 -11.70 -1.29 11.53
C LEU A 127 -11.54 -0.16 10.51
N ILE A 128 -10.46 -0.19 9.76
CA ILE A 128 -10.24 0.70 8.60
C ILE A 128 -10.04 -0.17 7.36
N MET A 129 -10.77 0.12 6.33
CA MET A 129 -10.66 -0.53 5.02
C MET A 129 -10.19 0.48 4.00
N THR A 130 -9.19 0.15 3.18
CA THR A 130 -8.81 1.01 2.05
C THR A 130 -9.41 0.49 0.77
N SER A 131 -9.79 1.41 -0.12
CA SER A 131 -10.31 1.06 -1.44
C SER A 131 -9.85 2.04 -2.51
N ASN A 132 -9.59 1.54 -3.72
CA ASN A 132 -9.31 2.35 -4.89
C ASN A 132 -10.58 2.59 -5.74
N VAL A 133 -11.73 2.13 -5.29
CA VAL A 133 -13.02 2.39 -5.93
C VAL A 133 -13.28 3.89 -5.95
N GLY A 134 -13.84 4.41 -7.06
CA GLY A 134 -14.08 5.84 -7.26
C GLY A 134 -12.87 6.65 -7.71
N SER A 135 -11.68 6.04 -7.82
CA SER A 135 -10.46 6.75 -8.22
C SER A 135 -10.57 7.43 -9.57
N GLN A 136 -11.24 6.81 -10.54
CA GLN A 136 -11.44 7.40 -11.87
C GLN A 136 -12.38 8.60 -11.85
N ALA A 137 -13.47 8.54 -11.08
CA ALA A 137 -14.37 9.66 -10.90
C ALA A 137 -13.67 10.86 -10.28
N ILE A 138 -12.84 10.61 -9.26
CA ILE A 138 -12.04 11.62 -8.57
C ILE A 138 -11.03 12.27 -9.53
N LEU A 139 -10.30 11.51 -10.32
CA LEU A 139 -9.31 12.04 -11.27
C LEU A 139 -9.97 12.86 -12.39
N ARG A 140 -11.09 12.40 -12.95
CA ARG A 140 -11.84 13.13 -13.97
C ARG A 140 -12.36 14.48 -13.48
N SER A 141 -12.75 14.59 -12.21
CA SER A 141 -13.23 15.85 -11.64
C SER A 141 -12.12 16.90 -11.55
N MET A 142 -10.85 16.50 -11.44
CA MET A 142 -9.71 17.42 -11.48
C MET A 142 -9.48 17.99 -12.89
N ASP A 143 -9.60 17.15 -13.92
CA ASP A 143 -9.36 17.55 -15.31
C ASP A 143 -10.42 18.55 -15.82
N GLN A 144 -11.62 18.56 -15.23
CA GLN A 144 -12.73 19.44 -15.63
C GLN A 144 -12.64 20.87 -15.08
N GLY A 145 -11.62 21.19 -14.26
CA GLY A 145 -11.28 22.57 -13.88
C GLY A 145 -12.39 23.37 -13.19
N ASP A 146 -13.33 22.70 -12.50
CA ASP A 146 -14.46 23.36 -11.86
C ASP A 146 -13.98 24.09 -10.58
N ASN A 147 -13.78 25.40 -10.69
CA ASN A 147 -13.20 26.29 -9.69
C ASN A 147 -14.08 26.56 -8.45
N GLY A 148 -15.15 25.79 -8.25
CA GLY A 148 -16.05 25.91 -7.09
C GLY A 148 -15.74 24.86 -6.03
N ALA A 149 -14.73 25.08 -5.18
CA ALA A 149 -14.16 24.08 -4.26
C ALA A 149 -15.16 23.28 -3.38
N GLY A 150 -16.31 23.85 -3.00
CA GLY A 150 -17.30 23.15 -2.16
C GLY A 150 -18.29 22.29 -2.94
N SER A 151 -18.77 22.78 -4.10
CA SER A 151 -19.74 22.09 -4.94
C SER A 151 -19.14 20.86 -5.62
N THR A 152 -17.87 20.94 -6.02
CA THR A 152 -17.13 19.87 -6.69
C THR A 152 -16.85 18.71 -5.75
N TYR A 153 -16.44 18.96 -4.49
CA TYR A 153 -16.17 17.90 -3.51
C TYR A 153 -17.43 17.08 -3.20
N GLN A 154 -18.59 17.73 -3.01
CA GLN A 154 -19.85 17.03 -2.75
C GLN A 154 -20.28 16.13 -3.93
N LYS A 155 -20.10 16.60 -5.17
CA LYS A 155 -20.36 15.80 -6.37
C LYS A 155 -19.45 14.57 -6.42
N VAL A 156 -18.16 14.77 -6.24
CA VAL A 156 -17.16 13.68 -6.21
C VAL A 156 -17.50 12.66 -5.11
N GLN A 157 -17.85 13.13 -3.92
CA GLN A 157 -18.26 12.25 -2.82
C GLN A 157 -19.52 11.44 -3.16
N ALA A 158 -20.49 12.05 -3.82
CA ALA A 158 -21.70 11.38 -4.28
C ALA A 158 -21.39 10.31 -5.35
N ASP A 159 -20.52 10.63 -6.31
CA ASP A 159 -20.09 9.70 -7.35
C ASP A 159 -19.33 8.51 -6.79
N VAL A 160 -18.39 8.74 -5.86
CA VAL A 160 -17.67 7.68 -5.16
C VAL A 160 -18.63 6.80 -4.36
N ARG A 161 -19.59 7.39 -3.64
CA ARG A 161 -20.62 6.63 -2.91
C ARG A 161 -21.47 5.79 -3.85
N ARG A 162 -21.81 6.31 -5.04
CA ARG A 162 -22.55 5.54 -6.06
C ARG A 162 -21.72 4.35 -6.59
N GLU A 163 -20.43 4.55 -6.89
CA GLU A 163 -19.53 3.46 -7.33
C GLU A 163 -19.35 2.41 -6.23
N LEU A 164 -19.19 2.83 -4.97
CA LEU A 164 -19.15 1.91 -3.83
C LEU A 164 -20.46 1.13 -3.71
N GLY A 165 -21.63 1.79 -3.87
CA GLY A 165 -22.94 1.16 -3.86
C GLY A 165 -23.18 0.16 -4.99
N ALA A 166 -22.53 0.34 -6.14
CA ALA A 166 -22.55 -0.62 -7.24
C ALA A 166 -21.65 -1.85 -6.97
N LYS A 167 -20.59 -1.69 -6.18
CA LYS A 167 -19.62 -2.76 -5.92
C LYS A 167 -19.91 -3.55 -4.65
N TYR A 168 -20.37 -2.90 -3.60
CA TYR A 168 -20.60 -3.49 -2.30
C TYR A 168 -22.10 -3.60 -1.99
N ARG A 169 -22.47 -4.62 -1.22
CA ARG A 169 -23.86 -4.79 -0.77
C ARG A 169 -24.29 -3.59 0.08
N PRO A 170 -25.51 -3.06 -0.10
CA PRO A 170 -26.01 -1.93 0.71
C PRO A 170 -25.97 -2.22 2.22
N GLU A 171 -26.23 -3.47 2.61
CA GLU A 171 -26.13 -3.95 3.98
C GLU A 171 -24.76 -3.70 4.60
N PHE A 172 -23.68 -3.99 3.87
CA PHE A 172 -22.30 -3.73 4.31
C PHE A 172 -22.03 -2.23 4.47
N LEU A 173 -22.39 -1.43 3.46
CA LEU A 173 -22.13 0.02 3.49
C LEU A 173 -22.90 0.73 4.61
N ASN A 174 -24.11 0.28 4.93
CA ASN A 174 -24.95 0.84 5.99
C ASN A 174 -24.47 0.49 7.42
N ARG A 175 -23.52 -0.46 7.55
CA ARG A 175 -22.93 -0.82 8.84
C ARG A 175 -21.64 -0.06 9.12
N LEU A 176 -21.11 0.66 8.13
CA LEU A 176 -19.95 1.52 8.31
C LEU A 176 -20.36 2.83 8.98
N ASP A 177 -19.53 3.29 9.90
CA ASP A 177 -19.74 4.58 10.57
C ASP A 177 -19.42 5.74 9.61
N GLU A 178 -18.40 5.60 8.73
CA GLU A 178 -17.98 6.69 7.86
C GLU A 178 -17.32 6.19 6.57
N ILE A 179 -17.56 6.94 5.47
CA ILE A 179 -16.88 6.79 4.18
C ILE A 179 -16.07 8.05 3.93
N ILE A 180 -14.76 7.95 4.03
CA ILE A 180 -13.83 9.06 3.84
C ILE A 180 -13.27 9.01 2.43
N VAL A 181 -13.55 10.06 1.64
CA VAL A 181 -13.07 10.20 0.27
C VAL A 181 -11.80 11.02 0.25
N PHE A 182 -10.70 10.41 -0.20
CA PHE A 182 -9.40 11.03 -0.34
C PHE A 182 -9.29 11.72 -1.70
N GLN A 183 -8.89 12.98 -1.67
CA GLN A 183 -8.58 13.74 -2.88
C GLN A 183 -7.17 13.42 -3.37
N PRO A 184 -6.87 13.60 -4.67
CA PRO A 184 -5.52 13.57 -5.18
C PRO A 184 -4.66 14.66 -4.53
N LEU A 185 -3.37 14.37 -4.38
CA LEU A 185 -2.44 15.31 -3.77
C LEU A 185 -2.05 16.41 -4.76
N SER A 186 -2.11 17.64 -4.31
CA SER A 186 -1.60 18.79 -5.03
C SER A 186 -0.06 18.85 -4.97
N ARG A 187 0.57 19.57 -5.91
CA ARG A 187 2.02 19.76 -5.92
C ARG A 187 2.59 20.31 -4.59
N PRO A 188 1.97 21.31 -3.94
CA PRO A 188 2.41 21.77 -2.62
C PRO A 188 2.32 20.72 -1.51
N GLU A 189 1.29 19.85 -1.57
CA GLU A 189 1.13 18.77 -0.59
C GLU A 189 2.19 17.69 -0.76
N VAL A 190 2.51 17.34 -2.02
CA VAL A 190 3.61 16.41 -2.30
C VAL A 190 4.95 17.00 -1.87
N GLY A 191 5.14 18.33 -2.00
CA GLY A 191 6.32 19.02 -1.45
C GLY A 191 6.46 18.86 0.06
N ARG A 192 5.37 19.03 0.81
CA ARG A 192 5.37 18.79 2.27
C ARG A 192 5.67 17.33 2.61
N ILE A 193 5.19 16.39 1.81
CA ILE A 193 5.51 14.97 1.99
C ILE A 193 6.99 14.72 1.72
N ALA A 194 7.56 15.34 0.68
CA ALA A 194 8.99 15.27 0.42
C ALA A 194 9.81 15.80 1.60
N ASP A 195 9.47 16.95 2.19
CA ASP A 195 10.13 17.49 3.37
C ASP A 195 10.08 16.53 4.57
N ILE A 196 8.95 15.86 4.81
CA ILE A 196 8.83 14.84 5.87
C ILE A 196 9.77 13.66 5.59
N MET A 197 9.81 13.18 4.34
CA MET A 197 10.71 12.08 3.95
C MET A 197 12.18 12.49 4.09
N LEU A 198 12.58 13.68 3.63
CA LEU A 198 13.92 14.23 3.77
C LEU A 198 14.32 14.32 5.25
N THR A 199 13.44 14.82 6.11
CA THR A 199 13.67 14.89 7.56
C THR A 199 13.91 13.51 8.15
N SER A 200 13.16 12.50 7.73
CA SER A 200 13.35 11.10 8.19
C SER A 200 14.70 10.54 7.77
N VAL A 201 15.14 10.78 6.53
CA VAL A 201 16.46 10.34 6.04
C VAL A 201 17.58 11.07 6.78
N THR A 202 17.47 12.40 6.96
CA THR A 202 18.42 13.20 7.72
C THR A 202 18.58 12.71 9.16
N ALA A 203 17.48 12.37 9.82
CA ALA A 203 17.51 11.83 11.19
C ALA A 203 18.23 10.47 11.25
N ARG A 204 18.03 9.60 10.26
CA ARG A 204 18.71 8.29 10.17
C ARG A 204 20.22 8.47 9.89
N ALA A 205 20.59 9.38 9.00
CA ALA A 205 21.99 9.71 8.71
C ALA A 205 22.70 10.27 9.95
N LYS A 206 22.03 11.18 10.67
CA LYS A 206 22.54 11.72 11.94
C LYS A 206 22.79 10.64 12.99
N GLY A 207 21.91 9.62 13.05
CA GLY A 207 22.13 8.45 13.92
C GLY A 207 23.37 7.61 13.56
N ARG A 208 23.96 7.84 12.37
CA ARG A 208 25.24 7.25 11.90
C ARG A 208 26.40 8.26 11.92
N GLY A 209 26.23 9.40 12.60
CA GLY A 209 27.24 10.41 12.76
C GLY A 209 27.39 11.38 11.56
N VAL A 210 26.56 11.28 10.51
CA VAL A 210 26.66 12.12 9.30
C VAL A 210 25.48 13.09 9.21
N GLY A 211 25.80 14.38 9.07
CA GLY A 211 24.81 15.42 8.75
C GLY A 211 24.41 15.37 7.28
N VAL A 212 23.14 15.64 6.98
CA VAL A 212 22.65 15.79 5.60
C VAL A 212 21.95 17.13 5.48
N ALA A 213 22.37 17.92 4.50
CA ALA A 213 21.71 19.17 4.09
C ALA A 213 21.24 19.02 2.63
N VAL A 214 20.15 19.68 2.29
CA VAL A 214 19.62 19.69 0.91
C VAL A 214 19.36 21.14 0.51
N ASP A 215 19.78 21.52 -0.69
CA ASP A 215 19.50 22.85 -1.22
C ASP A 215 18.13 22.92 -1.92
N GLN A 216 17.72 24.10 -2.36
CA GLN A 216 16.46 24.31 -3.03
C GLN A 216 16.44 23.67 -4.41
N GLY A 217 17.55 23.69 -5.15
CA GLY A 217 17.66 23.06 -6.48
C GLY A 217 17.41 21.56 -6.41
N PHE A 218 17.99 20.87 -5.42
CA PHE A 218 17.72 19.45 -5.19
C PHE A 218 16.26 19.19 -4.85
N LYS A 219 15.62 20.03 -4.02
CA LYS A 219 14.19 19.88 -3.70
C LYS A 219 13.32 20.05 -4.94
N ASP A 220 13.61 21.01 -5.78
CA ASP A 220 12.86 21.26 -7.02
C ASP A 220 13.01 20.10 -8.01
N MET A 221 14.21 19.53 -8.14
CA MET A 221 14.48 18.33 -8.93
C MET A 221 13.73 17.12 -8.36
N LEU A 222 13.77 16.93 -7.05
CA LEU A 222 13.05 15.84 -6.37
C LEU A 222 11.53 15.95 -6.61
N LEU A 223 10.98 17.18 -6.60
CA LEU A 223 9.57 17.43 -6.90
C LEU A 223 9.23 17.19 -8.36
N ALA A 224 10.14 17.51 -9.29
CA ALA A 224 9.92 17.23 -10.71
C ALA A 224 9.84 15.74 -11.00
N GLU A 225 10.75 14.95 -10.40
CA GLU A 225 10.80 13.49 -10.56
C GLU A 225 9.71 12.75 -9.75
N GLY A 226 9.38 13.27 -8.58
CA GLY A 226 8.51 12.59 -7.61
C GLY A 226 7.04 12.97 -7.67
N PHE A 227 6.64 13.98 -8.44
CA PHE A 227 5.24 14.40 -8.53
C PHE A 227 4.53 13.72 -9.69
N SER A 228 3.43 13.04 -9.37
CA SER A 228 2.49 12.51 -10.37
C SER A 228 1.06 12.62 -9.85
N PRO A 229 0.18 13.37 -10.54
CA PRO A 229 -1.23 13.47 -10.16
C PRO A 229 -1.94 12.11 -10.11
N LYS A 230 -1.55 11.18 -10.99
CA LYS A 230 -2.15 9.85 -11.12
C LYS A 230 -1.71 8.88 -10.01
N PHE A 231 -0.44 8.98 -9.57
CA PHE A 231 0.17 8.02 -8.64
C PHE A 231 0.44 8.60 -7.23
N GLY A 232 0.06 9.86 -7.00
CA GLY A 232 0.21 10.54 -5.71
C GLY A 232 1.66 10.62 -5.24
N ALA A 233 1.91 10.27 -3.98
CA ALA A 233 3.24 10.32 -3.35
C ALA A 233 4.10 9.05 -3.57
N ARG A 234 3.59 8.01 -4.25
CA ARG A 234 4.40 6.79 -4.50
C ARG A 234 5.67 7.06 -5.33
N PRO A 235 5.63 7.85 -6.43
CA PRO A 235 6.84 8.21 -7.16
C PRO A 235 7.82 9.00 -6.29
N MET A 236 7.34 9.88 -5.41
CA MET A 236 8.18 10.68 -4.49
C MET A 236 9.05 9.79 -3.60
N ARG A 237 8.48 8.71 -3.04
CA ARG A 237 9.27 7.78 -2.22
C ARG A 237 10.40 7.12 -3.01
N ARG A 238 10.13 6.74 -4.27
CA ARG A 238 11.16 6.18 -5.16
C ARG A 238 12.21 7.22 -5.53
N ALA A 239 11.78 8.47 -5.78
CA ALA A 239 12.71 9.57 -6.07
C ALA A 239 13.64 9.85 -4.88
N VAL A 240 13.11 9.94 -3.65
CA VAL A 240 13.93 10.09 -2.43
C VAL A 240 14.92 8.94 -2.28
N GLN A 241 14.48 7.70 -2.46
CA GLN A 241 15.37 6.54 -2.38
C GLN A 241 16.49 6.61 -3.43
N ARG A 242 16.14 6.92 -4.68
CA ARG A 242 17.07 6.95 -5.79
C ARG A 242 18.03 8.13 -5.73
N LEU A 243 17.53 9.34 -5.47
CA LEU A 243 18.31 10.58 -5.56
C LEU A 243 19.03 10.93 -4.26
N LEU A 244 18.57 10.44 -3.11
CA LEU A 244 19.15 10.76 -1.81
C LEU A 244 19.71 9.54 -1.08
N GLU A 245 18.89 8.49 -0.84
CA GLU A 245 19.32 7.37 0.01
C GLU A 245 20.43 6.53 -0.63
N ASN A 246 20.33 6.22 -1.92
CA ASN A 246 21.34 5.43 -2.64
C ASN A 246 22.70 6.16 -2.73
N PRO A 247 22.77 7.42 -3.23
CA PRO A 247 24.04 8.17 -3.27
C PRO A 247 24.65 8.37 -1.88
N LEU A 248 23.82 8.66 -0.87
CA LEU A 248 24.30 8.80 0.50
C LEU A 248 24.90 7.49 1.02
N SER A 249 24.26 6.36 0.73
CA SER A 249 24.75 5.03 1.15
C SER A 249 26.09 4.70 0.48
N GLU A 250 26.25 5.02 -0.79
CA GLU A 250 27.53 4.85 -1.51
C GLU A 250 28.62 5.71 -0.91
N CYS A 251 28.34 7.00 -0.65
CA CYS A 251 29.27 7.91 0.00
C CYS A 251 29.68 7.48 1.42
N LEU A 252 28.82 6.79 2.14
CA LEU A 252 29.14 6.21 3.44
C LEU A 252 30.06 4.99 3.33
N LEU A 253 29.87 4.16 2.28
CA LEU A 253 30.64 2.93 2.08
C LEU A 253 32.07 3.20 1.60
N ASP A 254 32.27 4.19 0.74
CA ASP A 254 33.58 4.52 0.17
C ASP A 254 34.38 5.57 0.97
N GLY A 255 33.80 6.07 2.08
CA GLY A 255 34.47 7.01 2.99
C GLY A 255 34.47 8.46 2.50
N PHE A 256 33.68 8.81 1.47
CA PHE A 256 33.41 10.19 1.08
C PHE A 256 32.65 10.94 2.18
N ALA A 257 31.70 10.30 2.83
CA ALA A 257 31.01 10.78 4.03
C ALA A 257 31.53 10.04 5.27
N ARG A 258 32.19 10.75 6.19
CA ARG A 258 32.76 10.20 7.43
C ARG A 258 31.98 10.68 8.64
N ASP A 259 32.20 10.02 9.77
CA ASP A 259 31.62 10.46 11.05
C ASP A 259 32.03 11.92 11.35
N GLY A 260 31.05 12.75 11.68
CA GLY A 260 31.20 14.19 11.88
C GLY A 260 31.09 15.05 10.61
N ASP A 261 31.06 14.47 9.41
CA ASP A 261 30.86 15.23 8.18
C ASP A 261 29.41 15.65 7.99
N THR A 262 29.23 16.75 7.23
CA THR A 262 27.93 17.12 6.66
C THR A 262 28.02 17.03 5.14
N VAL A 263 27.10 16.28 4.53
CA VAL A 263 26.97 16.13 3.08
C VAL A 263 25.81 17.00 2.62
N THR A 264 26.08 17.93 1.72
CA THR A 264 25.08 18.80 1.09
C THR A 264 24.72 18.25 -0.27
N PHE A 265 23.43 18.08 -0.52
CA PHE A 265 22.87 17.65 -1.80
C PHE A 265 22.38 18.88 -2.57
N GLY A 266 22.82 19.01 -3.80
CA GLY A 266 22.42 20.04 -4.76
C GLY A 266 22.03 19.43 -6.11
N ALA A 267 21.36 20.23 -6.94
CA ALA A 267 21.14 19.89 -8.34
C ALA A 267 22.38 20.33 -9.13
N ASP A 268 23.04 19.41 -9.83
CA ASP A 268 23.99 19.76 -10.87
C ASP A 268 23.19 20.22 -12.09
N GLY A 269 23.51 21.41 -12.63
CA GLY A 269 22.77 22.04 -13.74
C GLY A 269 22.65 21.21 -15.03
N SER A 270 23.16 19.96 -15.03
CA SER A 270 23.23 19.01 -16.14
C SER A 270 22.57 17.67 -15.83
N ASP A 271 21.33 17.64 -15.27
CA ASP A 271 20.58 16.42 -14.97
C ASP A 271 21.29 15.43 -14.01
N GLY A 272 21.96 15.94 -12.97
CA GLY A 272 22.63 15.15 -11.95
C GLY A 272 22.40 15.64 -10.53
N VAL A 273 22.84 14.84 -9.57
CA VAL A 273 22.88 15.19 -8.15
C VAL A 273 24.32 15.48 -7.76
N GLU A 274 24.60 16.72 -7.34
CA GLU A 274 25.90 17.10 -6.78
C GLU A 274 25.89 16.90 -5.27
N LEU A 275 26.90 16.20 -4.75
CA LEU A 275 27.17 16.06 -3.33
C LEU A 275 28.46 16.79 -2.98
N ALA A 276 28.41 17.60 -1.94
CA ALA A 276 29.60 18.26 -1.36
C ALA A 276 29.73 17.86 0.11
N ASN A 277 30.90 17.38 0.53
CA ASN A 277 31.15 17.11 1.94
C ASN A 277 31.76 18.34 2.66
N SER A 278 31.80 18.29 3.99
CA SER A 278 32.36 19.38 4.82
C SER A 278 33.86 19.62 4.60
N ARG A 279 34.56 18.72 3.92
CA ARG A 279 35.99 18.87 3.54
C ARG A 279 36.18 19.57 2.20
N GLY A 280 35.10 19.95 1.49
CA GLY A 280 35.13 20.60 0.20
C GLY A 280 35.29 19.66 -0.99
N GLU A 281 35.25 18.33 -0.76
CA GLU A 281 35.22 17.36 -1.84
C GLU A 281 33.84 17.33 -2.47
N LYS A 282 33.77 17.19 -3.80
CA LYS A 282 32.54 17.14 -4.56
C LYS A 282 32.42 15.83 -5.34
N ARG A 283 31.23 15.34 -5.50
CA ARG A 283 30.87 14.17 -6.32
C ARG A 283 29.56 14.44 -7.06
N VAL A 284 29.49 14.03 -8.29
CA VAL A 284 28.29 14.13 -9.10
C VAL A 284 27.84 12.73 -9.47
N PHE A 285 26.54 12.49 -9.34
CA PHE A 285 25.86 11.28 -9.81
C PHE A 285 24.91 11.68 -10.94
N SER A 286 25.07 11.09 -12.12
CA SER A 286 24.14 11.32 -13.22
C SER A 286 22.79 10.62 -12.95
N LEU A 287 21.69 11.18 -13.47
CA LEU A 287 20.36 10.52 -13.34
C LEU A 287 20.33 9.16 -14.03
N ASP A 288 21.13 8.94 -15.07
CA ASP A 288 21.26 7.66 -15.77
C ASP A 288 21.91 6.60 -14.87
N GLU A 289 22.98 6.94 -14.14
CA GLU A 289 23.64 6.05 -13.17
C GLU A 289 22.71 5.71 -12.02
N LEU A 290 21.88 6.66 -11.59
CA LEU A 290 20.89 6.45 -10.54
C LEU A 290 19.64 5.71 -11.03
N GLY A 291 19.61 5.17 -12.26
CA GLY A 291 18.49 4.45 -12.83
C GLY A 291 17.35 5.37 -13.27
N GLY A 292 17.69 6.49 -13.87
CA GLY A 292 16.77 7.43 -14.51
C GLY A 292 16.10 6.85 -15.76
N GLY A 293 15.30 5.84 -15.58
CA GLY A 293 14.35 5.37 -16.59
C GLY A 293 13.05 6.14 -16.44
N GLY A 294 12.85 7.11 -17.30
CA GLY A 294 11.66 7.79 -17.73
C GLY A 294 10.37 7.66 -16.91
N GLY A 295 9.71 8.77 -16.73
CA GLY A 295 8.25 8.83 -16.70
C GLY A 295 7.66 8.25 -18.00
N GLY A 296 7.96 7.00 -18.29
CA GLY A 296 7.40 6.20 -19.35
C GLY A 296 6.13 5.57 -18.84
N GLY A 297 4.99 5.98 -19.37
CA GLY A 297 3.78 5.21 -19.30
C GLY A 297 4.10 3.76 -19.69
N ILE A 298 3.61 2.82 -18.89
CA ILE A 298 3.45 1.46 -19.33
C ILE A 298 2.40 1.58 -20.45
N GLU A 299 2.85 1.64 -21.71
CA GLU A 299 2.00 1.32 -22.84
C GLU A 299 1.53 -0.12 -22.60
N GLU A 300 0.23 -0.28 -22.43
CA GLU A 300 -0.43 -1.56 -22.56
C GLU A 300 -0.07 -2.08 -23.97
N GLY A 301 0.86 -3.02 -24.01
CA GLY A 301 1.22 -3.71 -25.26
C GLY A 301 -0.02 -4.42 -25.77
N GLU A 302 -0.58 -3.89 -26.85
CA GLU A 302 -1.51 -4.62 -27.70
C GLU A 302 -0.89 -5.97 -28.05
N VAL A 303 -1.55 -7.03 -27.61
CA VAL A 303 -1.31 -8.38 -28.09
C VAL A 303 -1.80 -8.44 -29.53
N SER A 304 -0.95 -8.04 -30.48
CA SER A 304 -1.21 -8.28 -31.89
C SER A 304 -1.05 -9.77 -32.16
N ALA A 305 -2.19 -10.38 -32.50
CA ALA A 305 -2.27 -11.73 -33.01
C ALA A 305 -1.34 -11.92 -34.23
N VAL A 306 -0.26 -12.66 -34.05
CA VAL A 306 0.55 -13.15 -35.17
C VAL A 306 -0.21 -14.29 -35.84
N LYS A 307 -0.69 -14.02 -37.05
CA LYS A 307 -1.24 -15.02 -37.97
C LYS A 307 -0.17 -16.05 -38.32
N ASN A 308 -0.47 -17.30 -38.07
CA ASN A 308 0.26 -18.47 -38.58
C ASN A 308 0.32 -18.47 -40.10
N GLY A 309 1.53 -18.47 -40.64
CA GLY A 309 1.86 -18.87 -41.98
C GLY A 309 2.67 -20.18 -41.96
N SER A 310 2.11 -21.16 -42.56
CA SER A 310 2.56 -22.57 -42.73
C SER A 310 3.98 -22.73 -43.23
N SER A 311 4.73 -23.70 -42.71
CA SER A 311 5.40 -24.72 -43.52
C SER A 311 5.80 -25.91 -42.67
N ALA A 312 5.36 -27.07 -43.10
CA ALA A 312 5.70 -28.38 -42.58
C ALA A 312 7.12 -28.79 -43.04
N SER A 313 7.89 -29.43 -42.14
CA SER A 313 8.80 -30.51 -42.50
C SER A 313 9.23 -31.29 -41.24
N GLU A 314 8.81 -32.52 -41.20
CA GLU A 314 9.49 -33.74 -40.81
C GLU A 314 10.51 -33.69 -39.66
N PHE A 315 10.17 -34.37 -38.56
CA PHE A 315 11.10 -35.26 -37.87
C PHE A 315 10.34 -36.45 -37.27
N GLU A 316 10.59 -37.63 -37.91
CA GLU A 316 10.23 -38.96 -37.42
C GLU A 316 11.04 -39.34 -36.19
N GLY A 317 10.39 -39.99 -35.23
CA GLY A 317 10.83 -41.22 -34.60
C GLY A 317 11.87 -41.16 -33.51
N LEU A 318 11.42 -41.41 -32.28
CA LEU A 318 12.12 -42.27 -31.29
C LEU A 318 11.13 -42.72 -30.22
N PRO A 319 11.14 -44.02 -29.81
CA PRO A 319 10.10 -44.61 -28.96
C PRO A 319 10.37 -44.42 -27.49
N LEU A 320 9.28 -44.31 -26.71
CA LEU A 320 9.27 -44.35 -25.24
C LEU A 320 9.53 -45.79 -24.75
N PRO A 321 10.31 -46.01 -23.68
CA PRO A 321 10.37 -47.32 -23.04
C PRO A 321 9.15 -47.56 -22.17
N GLY A 322 8.55 -48.74 -22.35
CA GLY A 322 7.41 -49.22 -21.58
C GLY A 322 7.79 -49.52 -20.12
N PHE A 323 6.81 -49.34 -19.26
CA PHE A 323 6.78 -49.98 -17.96
C PHE A 323 5.65 -51.00 -17.94
N ASP A 324 6.06 -52.23 -17.98
CA ASP A 324 5.20 -53.42 -17.76
C ASP A 324 4.77 -53.53 -16.34
N GLY A 325 3.56 -53.98 -16.15
CA GLY A 325 2.92 -54.19 -14.90
C GLY A 325 3.41 -55.42 -14.11
N ALA A 326 3.09 -55.46 -12.84
CA ALA A 326 2.84 -56.69 -12.09
C ALA A 326 1.93 -56.37 -10.86
N SER A 327 0.68 -56.75 -10.94
CA SER A 327 -0.02 -57.72 -10.09
C SER A 327 0.03 -57.54 -8.57
N SER A 328 -1.13 -57.26 -8.03
CA SER A 328 -1.61 -57.59 -6.67
C SER A 328 -1.33 -59.06 -6.28
N PRO A 329 -1.23 -59.40 -4.96
CA PRO A 329 -2.43 -59.97 -4.34
C PRO A 329 -2.70 -59.60 -2.87
N ALA A 330 -3.96 -59.73 -2.56
CA ALA A 330 -4.67 -59.74 -1.31
C ALA A 330 -3.98 -60.37 -0.08
N ARG A 331 -4.17 -59.72 1.08
CA ARG A 331 -4.86 -60.20 2.27
C ARG A 331 -5.19 -59.04 3.20
#